data_0db765ad97fc7443808745ff25f4ccd5
#
_entry.id   0db765ad97fc7443808745ff25f4ccd5
#
_cell.length_a   1.000
_cell.length_b   1.000
_cell.length_c   1.000
_cell.angle_alpha   90.00
_cell.angle_beta   90.00
_cell.angle_gamma   90.00
#
_symmetry.space_group_name_H-M   'P 1'
#
loop_
_entity.id
_entity.type
_entity.pdbx_description
1 polymer ?
#
loop_
_entity_poly.entity_id
_entity_poly.type
_entity_poly.pdbx_seq_one_letter_code
_entity_poly.pdbx_strand_id
1 'polypeptide(L)'
;IQHPRSQLNRFDLVITPRHDFYPLTPQAQEQVPQFLHRWITPREPPDRHVFLSTAEDRFVVNFLHQILTLGALHQIDSATLRSTAAAWHDEFAPLPKPLLVVNIGWPTSHCRYGADLAKQLTAYLLNILSSCGTVRISFSSRTPEKVSKIIVKEFADNPKVYIWDGQEPNPHMGHLAWADAFVVTADSVSLISEACSTGKPVYVMGPERCKWKLSDFHKSLRERGVVRPFTGSEDIAESWSYPPLNDTAEAASQVREALAERGWR
;
A
#
# COMPACT_ATOMS: atom_id res chain seq x y z
N ILE A 1 -10.10 -0.62 2.56
CA ILE A 1 -11.56 -0.36 2.47
C ILE A 1 -11.87 -0.28 0.99
N GLN A 2 -12.86 -1.01 0.53
CA GLN A 2 -13.33 -0.98 -0.87
C GLN A 2 -14.51 -0.02 -0.97
N HIS A 3 -14.77 0.49 -2.18
CA HIS A 3 -15.96 1.27 -2.47
C HIS A 3 -17.20 0.52 -1.96
N PRO A 4 -18.10 1.17 -1.19
CA PRO A 4 -19.22 0.50 -0.49
C PRO A 4 -20.27 -0.13 -1.42
N ARG A 5 -20.13 0.02 -2.75
CA ARG A 5 -21.06 -0.46 -3.78
C ARG A 5 -22.52 -0.02 -3.55
N SER A 6 -22.68 1.06 -2.81
CA SER A 6 -23.96 1.65 -2.43
C SER A 6 -23.98 3.12 -2.83
N GLN A 7 -25.17 3.75 -2.82
CA GLN A 7 -25.29 5.18 -3.07
C GLN A 7 -24.58 5.94 -1.95
N LEU A 8 -23.57 6.76 -2.30
CA LEU A 8 -22.74 7.48 -1.33
C LEU A 8 -23.54 8.49 -0.49
N ASN A 9 -24.69 8.98 -1.02
CA ASN A 9 -25.62 9.87 -0.31
C ASN A 9 -26.34 9.23 0.89
N ARG A 10 -26.14 7.94 1.14
CA ARG A 10 -26.64 7.23 2.33
C ARG A 10 -25.70 7.31 3.52
N PHE A 11 -24.52 7.87 3.34
CA PHE A 11 -23.50 7.98 4.37
C PHE A 11 -23.29 9.45 4.72
N ASP A 12 -23.09 9.73 6.00
CA ASP A 12 -22.75 11.06 6.48
C ASP A 12 -21.30 11.44 6.17
N LEU A 13 -20.43 10.45 6.14
CA LEU A 13 -19.01 10.60 5.85
C LEU A 13 -18.48 9.34 5.15
N VAL A 14 -17.64 9.52 4.14
CA VAL A 14 -16.98 8.42 3.42
C VAL A 14 -15.48 8.61 3.45
N ILE A 15 -14.77 7.61 3.98
CA ILE A 15 -13.31 7.55 3.91
C ILE A 15 -12.95 6.55 2.82
N THR A 16 -12.19 6.98 1.83
CA THR A 16 -11.80 6.11 0.71
C THR A 16 -10.41 6.43 0.20
N PRO A 17 -9.61 5.42 -0.17
CA PRO A 17 -8.38 5.67 -0.89
C PRO A 17 -8.64 6.36 -2.23
N ARG A 18 -7.76 7.28 -2.63
CA ARG A 18 -7.90 8.05 -3.89
C ARG A 18 -8.09 7.16 -5.11
N HIS A 19 -7.38 6.04 -5.16
CA HIS A 19 -7.47 5.10 -6.27
C HIS A 19 -8.79 4.31 -6.34
N ASP A 20 -9.57 4.29 -5.25
CA ASP A 20 -10.93 3.72 -5.20
C ASP A 20 -12.01 4.78 -5.40
N PHE A 21 -11.65 6.06 -5.31
CA PHE A 21 -12.53 7.19 -5.58
C PHE A 21 -12.43 7.55 -7.05
N TYR A 22 -13.41 7.14 -7.80
CA TYR A 22 -13.45 7.28 -9.24
C TYR A 22 -14.12 8.58 -9.69
N PRO A 23 -13.61 9.19 -10.76
CA PRO A 23 -12.26 9.32 -11.25
C PRO A 23 -11.70 10.72 -11.00
N LEU A 24 -10.47 10.81 -10.55
CA LEU A 24 -9.76 12.07 -10.34
C LEU A 24 -9.10 12.62 -11.63
N THR A 25 -9.08 11.86 -12.72
CA THR A 25 -8.47 12.31 -13.98
C THR A 25 -9.35 12.02 -15.21
N PRO A 26 -9.37 12.90 -16.24
CA PRO A 26 -10.10 12.67 -17.50
C PRO A 26 -9.73 11.34 -18.17
N GLN A 27 -8.46 10.94 -18.13
CA GLN A 27 -7.96 9.70 -18.72
C GLN A 27 -8.48 8.46 -17.99
N ALA A 28 -8.68 8.54 -16.66
CA ALA A 28 -9.31 7.47 -15.91
C ALA A 28 -10.81 7.39 -16.22
N GLN A 29 -11.45 8.54 -16.51
CA GLN A 29 -12.87 8.58 -16.93
C GLN A 29 -13.12 7.85 -18.24
N GLU A 30 -12.22 8.02 -19.23
CA GLU A 30 -12.33 7.35 -20.54
C GLU A 30 -12.21 5.81 -20.43
N GLN A 31 -11.53 5.29 -19.42
CA GLN A 31 -11.33 3.85 -19.21
C GLN A 31 -12.50 3.19 -18.46
N VAL A 32 -13.45 3.97 -17.95
CA VAL A 32 -14.62 3.46 -17.24
C VAL A 32 -15.67 3.02 -18.25
N PRO A 33 -16.26 1.83 -18.12
CA PRO A 33 -17.42 1.43 -18.91
C PRO A 33 -18.54 2.47 -18.82
N GLN A 34 -19.14 2.83 -19.97
CA GLN A 34 -20.16 3.88 -20.06
C GLN A 34 -21.32 3.73 -19.06
N PHE A 35 -21.74 2.50 -18.73
CA PHE A 35 -22.81 2.26 -17.77
C PHE A 35 -22.42 2.65 -16.33
N LEU A 36 -21.12 2.75 -16.03
CA LEU A 36 -20.62 3.20 -14.74
C LEU A 36 -20.42 4.72 -14.68
N HIS A 37 -20.34 5.43 -15.82
CA HIS A 37 -20.14 6.88 -15.85
C HIS A 37 -21.22 7.63 -15.05
N ARG A 38 -22.46 7.18 -15.10
CA ARG A 38 -23.57 7.76 -14.34
C ARG A 38 -23.39 7.71 -12.81
N TRP A 39 -22.56 6.78 -12.34
CA TRP A 39 -22.29 6.54 -10.91
C TRP A 39 -20.96 7.11 -10.44
N ILE A 40 -20.13 7.55 -11.38
CA ILE A 40 -18.70 7.77 -11.19
C ILE A 40 -18.30 9.20 -11.55
N THR A 41 -19.13 9.98 -12.24
CA THR A 41 -18.79 11.35 -12.59
C THR A 41 -18.72 12.20 -11.32
N PRO A 42 -17.52 12.53 -10.78
CA PRO A 42 -17.43 13.57 -9.77
C PRO A 42 -17.73 14.88 -10.50
N ARG A 43 -18.69 15.61 -10.06
CA ARG A 43 -18.63 17.06 -10.24
C ARG A 43 -17.44 17.51 -9.42
N GLU A 44 -16.57 18.35 -10.00
CA GLU A 44 -15.44 18.95 -9.27
C GLU A 44 -15.94 19.44 -7.91
N PRO A 45 -15.19 19.16 -6.81
CA PRO A 45 -15.52 19.76 -5.55
C PRO A 45 -15.49 21.28 -5.77
N PRO A 46 -16.56 22.01 -5.48
CA PRO A 46 -16.49 23.46 -5.52
C PRO A 46 -15.39 23.91 -4.58
N ASP A 47 -14.58 24.85 -5.04
CA ASP A 47 -13.63 25.56 -4.18
C ASP A 47 -14.35 25.93 -2.86
N ARG A 48 -13.63 25.86 -1.76
CA ARG A 48 -14.11 25.90 -0.35
C ARG A 48 -15.08 27.01 0.06
N HIS A 49 -15.61 27.82 -0.88
CA HIS A 49 -16.46 28.98 -0.59
C HIS A 49 -17.58 29.16 -1.64
N VAL A 50 -18.61 28.31 -1.61
CA VAL A 50 -19.91 28.74 -2.15
C VAL A 50 -21.04 28.10 -1.37
N PHE A 51 -21.68 28.88 -0.52
CA PHE A 51 -23.01 28.63 -0.01
C PHE A 51 -24.02 29.01 -1.10
N LEU A 52 -24.74 28.05 -1.67
CA LEU A 52 -25.98 28.31 -2.42
C LEU A 52 -27.02 27.25 -2.07
N SER A 53 -28.14 27.74 -1.59
CA SER A 53 -29.27 26.94 -1.18
C SER A 53 -30.33 26.87 -2.30
N THR A 54 -30.36 25.76 -3.03
CA THR A 54 -31.49 25.35 -3.83
C THR A 54 -31.71 23.84 -3.74
N ALA A 55 -32.93 23.37 -4.03
CA ALA A 55 -33.27 21.94 -3.87
C ALA A 55 -32.43 20.98 -4.74
N GLU A 56 -31.74 21.50 -5.77
CA GLU A 56 -30.78 20.77 -6.62
C GLU A 56 -29.39 20.61 -5.95
N ASP A 57 -29.05 21.46 -4.99
CA ASP A 57 -27.76 21.47 -4.28
C ASP A 57 -27.63 20.35 -3.25
N ARG A 58 -28.70 19.65 -2.89
CA ARG A 58 -28.62 18.46 -2.00
C ARG A 58 -27.71 17.36 -2.54
N PHE A 59 -27.53 17.29 -3.84
CA PHE A 59 -26.58 16.35 -4.46
C PHE A 59 -25.12 16.81 -4.34
N VAL A 60 -24.86 18.10 -4.27
CA VAL A 60 -23.52 18.69 -4.16
C VAL A 60 -23.03 18.65 -2.71
N VAL A 61 -23.93 18.92 -1.76
CA VAL A 61 -23.61 18.97 -0.32
C VAL A 61 -23.16 17.61 0.24
N ASN A 62 -23.61 16.49 -0.32
CA ASN A 62 -23.20 15.16 0.13
C ASN A 62 -21.78 14.74 -0.33
N PHE A 63 -21.14 15.48 -1.25
CA PHE A 63 -19.74 15.24 -1.64
C PHE A 63 -18.72 15.95 -0.73
N LEU A 64 -19.16 16.87 0.14
CA LEU A 64 -18.29 17.63 1.06
C LEU A 64 -17.73 16.80 2.22
N HIS A 65 -18.12 15.54 2.37
CA HIS A 65 -17.72 14.68 3.48
C HIS A 65 -16.93 13.45 3.03
N GLN A 66 -16.11 13.61 2.00
CA GLN A 66 -15.20 12.55 1.58
C GLN A 66 -13.78 12.84 2.07
N ILE A 67 -13.22 11.88 2.78
CA ILE A 67 -11.84 11.90 3.20
C ILE A 67 -11.07 10.96 2.29
N LEU A 68 -10.15 11.53 1.50
CA LEU A 68 -9.35 10.79 0.55
C LEU A 68 -7.98 10.48 1.15
N THR A 69 -7.66 9.19 1.29
CA THR A 69 -6.35 8.72 1.70
C THR A 69 -5.49 8.37 0.49
N LEU A 70 -4.18 8.35 0.64
CA LEU A 70 -3.27 7.89 -0.40
C LEU A 70 -3.20 6.37 -0.42
N GLY A 71 -2.97 5.77 0.76
CA GLY A 71 -2.92 4.33 0.99
C GLY A 71 -4.17 3.77 1.66
N ALA A 72 -4.08 2.51 2.07
CA ALA A 72 -5.08 1.87 2.90
C ALA A 72 -4.97 2.35 4.35
N LEU A 73 -6.08 2.38 5.07
CA LEU A 73 -6.08 2.57 6.52
C LEU A 73 -5.55 1.31 7.21
N HIS A 74 -4.68 1.51 8.20
CA HIS A 74 -4.07 0.45 9.01
C HIS A 74 -3.78 0.96 10.42
N GLN A 75 -3.32 0.08 11.31
CA GLN A 75 -3.04 0.40 12.71
C GLN A 75 -1.55 0.65 12.99
N ILE A 76 -0.73 0.80 11.96
CA ILE A 76 0.70 1.01 12.11
C ILE A 76 0.95 2.49 12.37
N ASP A 77 1.53 2.78 13.51
CA ASP A 77 2.03 4.10 13.90
C ASP A 77 3.37 3.98 14.61
N SER A 78 3.99 5.10 14.92
CA SER A 78 5.31 5.12 15.55
C SER A 78 5.34 4.50 16.95
N ALA A 79 4.23 4.53 17.69
CA ALA A 79 4.14 3.91 19.01
C ALA A 79 4.04 2.39 18.89
N THR A 80 3.20 1.90 17.99
CA THR A 80 3.07 0.48 17.65
C THR A 80 4.39 -0.09 17.16
N LEU A 81 5.09 0.60 16.25
CA LEU A 81 6.40 0.14 15.76
C LEU A 81 7.44 0.04 16.87
N ARG A 82 7.51 1.01 17.80
CA ARG A 82 8.44 0.96 18.94
C ARG A 82 8.13 -0.20 19.88
N SER A 83 6.87 -0.41 20.24
CA SER A 83 6.48 -1.53 21.12
C SER A 83 6.74 -2.87 20.47
N THR A 84 6.47 -2.98 19.16
CA THR A 84 6.76 -4.17 18.37
C THR A 84 8.27 -4.41 18.25
N ALA A 85 9.07 -3.37 18.06
CA ALA A 85 10.53 -3.50 18.01
C ALA A 85 11.08 -4.08 19.32
N ALA A 86 10.54 -3.67 20.46
CA ALA A 86 10.92 -4.23 21.76
C ALA A 86 10.48 -5.70 21.90
N ALA A 87 9.26 -6.03 21.47
CA ALA A 87 8.71 -7.40 21.56
C ALA A 87 9.46 -8.41 20.67
N TRP A 88 10.01 -7.98 19.54
CA TRP A 88 10.73 -8.82 18.57
C TRP A 88 12.25 -8.63 18.61
N HIS A 89 12.76 -8.00 19.68
CA HIS A 89 14.17 -7.66 19.82
C HIS A 89 15.10 -8.91 19.69
N ASP A 90 14.78 -9.96 20.45
CA ASP A 90 15.65 -11.13 20.54
C ASP A 90 15.77 -11.90 19.20
N GLU A 91 14.74 -11.79 18.35
CA GLU A 91 14.76 -12.43 17.02
C GLU A 91 15.47 -11.56 15.97
N PHE A 92 15.25 -10.25 15.97
CA PHE A 92 15.70 -9.40 14.86
C PHE A 92 16.98 -8.61 15.16
N ALA A 93 17.29 -8.29 16.42
CA ALA A 93 18.47 -7.52 16.77
C ALA A 93 19.80 -8.24 16.40
N PRO A 94 19.91 -9.58 16.54
CA PRO A 94 21.14 -10.29 16.16
C PRO A 94 21.37 -10.41 14.66
N LEU A 95 20.36 -10.12 13.82
CA LEU A 95 20.45 -10.35 12.39
C LEU A 95 21.44 -9.38 11.71
N PRO A 96 22.27 -9.87 10.78
CA PRO A 96 23.13 -9.02 9.97
C PRO A 96 22.31 -7.96 9.21
N LYS A 97 22.81 -6.74 9.20
CA LYS A 97 22.20 -5.59 8.53
C LYS A 97 22.89 -5.27 7.20
N PRO A 98 22.19 -4.64 6.23
CA PRO A 98 20.77 -4.26 6.27
C PRO A 98 19.83 -5.46 6.17
N LEU A 99 18.67 -5.36 6.86
CA LEU A 99 17.60 -6.34 6.81
C LEU A 99 16.60 -5.93 5.72
N LEU A 100 16.54 -6.73 4.65
CA LEU A 100 15.55 -6.58 3.59
C LEU A 100 14.36 -7.50 3.85
N VAL A 101 13.16 -6.93 3.86
CA VAL A 101 11.90 -7.68 3.95
C VAL A 101 11.23 -7.72 2.57
N VAL A 102 10.88 -8.92 2.12
CA VAL A 102 10.22 -9.17 0.83
C VAL A 102 8.83 -9.74 1.07
N ASN A 103 7.80 -8.99 0.73
CA ASN A 103 6.42 -9.40 0.88
C ASN A 103 5.79 -9.71 -0.50
N ILE A 104 5.29 -10.92 -0.66
CA ILE A 104 4.73 -11.42 -1.91
C ILE A 104 3.23 -11.65 -1.72
N GLY A 105 2.43 -10.86 -2.43
CA GLY A 105 0.98 -10.95 -2.42
C GLY A 105 0.44 -12.03 -3.39
N TRP A 106 -0.65 -11.72 -4.09
CA TRP A 106 -1.28 -12.63 -5.06
C TRP A 106 -1.75 -11.86 -6.29
N PRO A 107 -1.76 -12.49 -7.49
CA PRO A 107 -2.27 -11.85 -8.68
C PRO A 107 -3.76 -11.52 -8.55
N THR A 108 -4.13 -10.34 -9.02
CA THR A 108 -5.51 -9.86 -9.04
C THR A 108 -5.96 -9.64 -10.49
N SER A 109 -7.25 -9.31 -10.69
CA SER A 109 -7.75 -8.91 -12.02
C SER A 109 -7.04 -7.66 -12.57
N HIS A 110 -6.53 -6.81 -11.67
CA HIS A 110 -5.92 -5.52 -12.00
C HIS A 110 -4.38 -5.54 -11.93
N CYS A 111 -3.77 -6.58 -11.40
CA CYS A 111 -2.33 -6.77 -11.35
C CYS A 111 -2.01 -8.25 -11.56
N ARG A 112 -1.72 -8.62 -12.81
CA ARG A 112 -1.55 -10.04 -13.20
C ARG A 112 -0.08 -10.41 -13.25
N TYR A 113 0.23 -11.52 -12.60
CA TYR A 113 1.55 -12.14 -12.67
C TYR A 113 1.51 -13.65 -12.38
N GLY A 114 2.60 -14.33 -12.62
CA GLY A 114 2.76 -15.76 -12.39
C GLY A 114 4.23 -16.13 -12.22
N ALA A 115 4.61 -17.25 -12.80
CA ALA A 115 5.99 -17.75 -12.77
C ALA A 115 7.01 -16.77 -13.37
N ASP A 116 6.60 -15.96 -14.32
CA ASP A 116 7.42 -14.94 -14.96
C ASP A 116 7.90 -13.87 -13.96
N LEU A 117 6.99 -13.32 -13.14
CA LEU A 117 7.34 -12.37 -12.08
C LEU A 117 8.19 -13.06 -10.99
N ALA A 118 7.85 -14.29 -10.61
CA ALA A 118 8.64 -15.03 -9.63
C ALA A 118 10.10 -15.20 -10.08
N LYS A 119 10.32 -15.58 -11.33
CA LYS A 119 11.68 -15.70 -11.92
C LYS A 119 12.40 -14.36 -11.98
N GLN A 120 11.69 -13.30 -12.36
CA GLN A 120 12.25 -11.95 -12.41
C GLN A 120 12.62 -11.46 -11.00
N LEU A 121 11.73 -11.63 -10.03
CA LEU A 121 12.00 -11.27 -8.62
C LEU A 121 13.20 -12.05 -8.07
N THR A 122 13.25 -13.34 -8.34
CA THR A 122 14.39 -14.20 -7.95
C THR A 122 15.71 -13.66 -8.52
N ALA A 123 15.75 -13.37 -9.82
CA ALA A 123 16.96 -12.83 -10.46
C ALA A 123 17.36 -11.47 -9.86
N TYR A 124 16.39 -10.59 -9.60
CA TYR A 124 16.63 -9.28 -9.00
C TYR A 124 17.16 -9.40 -7.56
N LEU A 125 16.59 -10.29 -6.76
CA LEU A 125 17.04 -10.53 -5.39
C LEU A 125 18.48 -11.11 -5.38
N LEU A 126 18.82 -12.04 -6.28
CA LEU A 126 20.17 -12.56 -6.40
C LEU A 126 21.18 -11.45 -6.71
N ASN A 127 20.83 -10.53 -7.60
CA ASN A 127 21.73 -9.41 -7.96
C ASN A 127 22.04 -8.49 -6.77
N ILE A 128 21.06 -8.22 -5.92
CA ILE A 128 21.22 -7.29 -4.78
C ILE A 128 21.66 -7.98 -3.48
N LEU A 129 21.75 -9.31 -3.47
CA LEU A 129 21.97 -10.09 -2.25
C LEU A 129 23.32 -9.77 -1.56
N SER A 130 24.32 -9.31 -2.33
CA SER A 130 25.61 -8.87 -1.78
C SER A 130 25.48 -7.63 -0.89
N SER A 131 24.54 -6.73 -1.19
CA SER A 131 24.28 -5.53 -0.41
C SER A 131 23.36 -5.77 0.81
N CYS A 132 22.79 -6.99 0.95
CA CYS A 132 21.95 -7.37 2.08
C CYS A 132 22.78 -8.11 3.14
N GLY A 133 22.51 -7.81 4.42
CA GLY A 133 22.95 -8.65 5.53
C GLY A 133 22.03 -9.86 5.71
N THR A 134 20.74 -9.61 5.72
CA THR A 134 19.68 -10.63 5.86
C THR A 134 18.50 -10.30 4.95
N VAL A 135 17.86 -11.34 4.39
CA VAL A 135 16.62 -11.23 3.61
C VAL A 135 15.54 -12.09 4.26
N ARG A 136 14.38 -11.50 4.56
CA ARG A 136 13.21 -12.19 5.10
C ARG A 136 12.09 -12.16 4.05
N ILE A 137 11.63 -13.34 3.62
CA ILE A 137 10.58 -13.48 2.60
C ILE A 137 9.31 -14.02 3.23
N SER A 138 8.19 -13.37 2.96
CA SER A 138 6.86 -13.82 3.39
C SER A 138 5.90 -13.88 2.20
N PHE A 139 5.11 -14.94 2.14
CA PHE A 139 4.04 -15.13 1.16
C PHE A 139 2.68 -14.85 1.78
N SER A 140 1.79 -14.26 1.00
CA SER A 140 0.36 -14.27 1.34
C SER A 140 -0.21 -15.69 1.30
N SER A 141 -1.19 -15.98 2.13
CA SER A 141 -1.94 -17.25 2.07
C SER A 141 -2.60 -17.51 0.71
N ARG A 142 -2.73 -16.48 -0.14
CA ARG A 142 -3.28 -16.54 -1.50
C ARG A 142 -2.21 -16.54 -2.60
N THR A 143 -0.94 -16.47 -2.25
CA THR A 143 0.15 -16.55 -3.25
C THR A 143 0.07 -17.87 -4.00
N PRO A 144 0.04 -17.88 -5.34
CA PRO A 144 -0.01 -19.13 -6.10
C PRO A 144 1.20 -20.01 -5.79
N GLU A 145 0.95 -21.28 -5.56
CA GLU A 145 1.99 -22.28 -5.21
C GLU A 145 3.15 -22.31 -6.21
N LYS A 146 2.84 -22.12 -7.49
CA LYS A 146 3.86 -22.09 -8.52
C LYS A 146 4.80 -20.86 -8.40
N VAL A 147 4.34 -19.75 -7.79
CA VAL A 147 5.16 -18.57 -7.52
C VAL A 147 6.05 -18.84 -6.31
N SER A 148 5.48 -19.33 -5.20
CA SER A 148 6.25 -19.64 -4.00
C SER A 148 7.28 -20.75 -4.23
N LYS A 149 6.93 -21.83 -4.96
CA LYS A 149 7.87 -22.91 -5.28
C LYS A 149 9.13 -22.45 -6.03
N ILE A 150 9.00 -21.51 -6.96
CA ILE A 150 10.16 -20.98 -7.70
C ILE A 150 11.13 -20.27 -6.74
N ILE A 151 10.57 -19.41 -5.86
CA ILE A 151 11.36 -18.62 -4.91
C ILE A 151 11.98 -19.51 -3.83
N VAL A 152 11.19 -20.42 -3.26
CA VAL A 152 11.68 -21.39 -2.25
C VAL A 152 12.82 -22.23 -2.82
N LYS A 153 12.64 -22.78 -4.03
CA LYS A 153 13.67 -23.60 -4.68
C LYS A 153 15.00 -22.85 -4.85
N GLU A 154 14.96 -21.57 -5.17
CA GLU A 154 16.16 -20.79 -5.41
C GLU A 154 16.89 -20.40 -4.13
N PHE A 155 16.14 -20.14 -3.06
CA PHE A 155 16.71 -19.57 -1.84
C PHE A 155 16.78 -20.55 -0.65
N ALA A 156 16.30 -21.81 -0.79
CA ALA A 156 16.23 -22.77 0.31
C ALA A 156 17.55 -22.97 1.04
N ASP A 157 18.66 -23.00 0.31
CA ASP A 157 20.00 -23.25 0.86
C ASP A 157 20.82 -21.97 1.05
N ASN A 158 20.22 -20.78 0.87
CA ASN A 158 20.94 -19.52 1.00
C ASN A 158 20.97 -19.04 2.46
N PRO A 159 22.16 -18.95 3.10
CA PRO A 159 22.25 -18.63 4.52
C PRO A 159 21.83 -17.21 4.89
N LYS A 160 21.73 -16.30 3.91
CA LYS A 160 21.22 -14.94 4.12
C LYS A 160 19.71 -14.83 4.04
N VAL A 161 19.03 -15.85 3.50
CA VAL A 161 17.60 -15.79 3.19
C VAL A 161 16.81 -16.71 4.12
N TYR A 162 15.85 -16.15 4.80
CA TYR A 162 14.87 -16.88 5.58
C TYR A 162 13.48 -16.70 4.95
N ILE A 163 12.80 -17.80 4.70
CA ILE A 163 11.45 -17.81 4.15
C ILE A 163 10.51 -18.27 5.25
N TRP A 164 9.54 -17.41 5.60
CA TRP A 164 8.53 -17.75 6.60
C TRP A 164 7.61 -18.86 6.08
N ASP A 165 7.45 -19.89 6.87
CA ASP A 165 6.71 -21.12 6.54
C ASP A 165 5.17 -21.00 6.72
N GLY A 166 4.69 -19.86 7.23
CA GLY A 166 3.28 -19.60 7.48
C GLY A 166 2.80 -20.01 8.87
N GLN A 167 3.70 -20.46 9.76
CA GLN A 167 3.36 -20.83 11.14
C GLN A 167 3.42 -19.63 12.09
N GLU A 168 2.67 -19.69 13.18
CA GLU A 168 2.70 -18.67 14.22
C GLU A 168 3.98 -18.79 15.09
N PRO A 169 4.48 -17.67 15.60
CA PRO A 169 3.96 -16.33 15.46
C PRO A 169 4.23 -15.72 14.08
N ASN A 170 3.22 -14.99 13.53
CA ASN A 170 3.37 -14.27 12.29
C ASN A 170 4.38 -13.11 12.45
N PRO A 171 5.50 -13.10 11.72
CA PRO A 171 6.56 -12.11 11.90
C PRO A 171 6.27 -10.75 11.26
N HIS A 172 5.12 -10.56 10.63
CA HIS A 172 4.82 -9.36 9.84
C HIS A 172 5.07 -8.05 10.59
N MET A 173 4.58 -7.95 11.83
CA MET A 173 4.78 -6.75 12.66
C MET A 173 6.27 -6.56 13.04
N GLY A 174 6.96 -7.64 13.35
CA GLY A 174 8.42 -7.63 13.58
C GLY A 174 9.18 -7.17 12.35
N HIS A 175 8.79 -7.65 11.16
CA HIS A 175 9.34 -7.21 9.89
C HIS A 175 9.16 -5.69 9.68
N LEU A 176 7.96 -5.15 9.92
CA LEU A 176 7.71 -3.70 9.80
C LEU A 176 8.57 -2.87 10.76
N ALA A 177 8.77 -3.36 11.98
CA ALA A 177 9.53 -2.65 13.01
C ALA A 177 11.06 -2.69 12.80
N TRP A 178 11.58 -3.77 12.21
CA TRP A 178 13.02 -4.04 12.15
C TRP A 178 13.65 -3.92 10.76
N ALA A 179 12.87 -3.91 9.68
CA ALA A 179 13.39 -3.80 8.33
C ALA A 179 14.16 -2.49 8.10
N ASP A 180 15.21 -2.58 7.31
CA ASP A 180 15.93 -1.41 6.78
C ASP A 180 15.40 -1.01 5.41
N ALA A 181 14.82 -1.97 4.66
CA ALA A 181 14.15 -1.75 3.40
C ALA A 181 13.10 -2.84 3.12
N PHE A 182 12.17 -2.54 2.21
CA PHE A 182 11.11 -3.44 1.78
C PHE A 182 11.10 -3.63 0.27
N VAL A 183 10.82 -4.86 -0.17
CA VAL A 183 10.35 -5.17 -1.53
C VAL A 183 8.94 -5.75 -1.41
N VAL A 184 7.98 -5.16 -2.10
CA VAL A 184 6.57 -5.60 -2.05
C VAL A 184 6.04 -5.76 -3.46
N THR A 185 5.31 -6.85 -3.75
CA THR A 185 4.64 -7.01 -5.04
C THR A 185 3.50 -6.00 -5.22
N ALA A 186 3.36 -5.50 -6.43
CA ALA A 186 2.50 -4.34 -6.75
C ALA A 186 0.99 -4.53 -6.53
N ASP A 187 0.54 -5.77 -6.34
CA ASP A 187 -0.87 -6.11 -6.13
C ASP A 187 -1.41 -5.73 -4.74
N SER A 188 -0.52 -5.58 -3.75
CA SER A 188 -0.92 -5.47 -2.35
C SER A 188 -0.91 -4.03 -1.83
N VAL A 189 -2.04 -3.34 -1.98
CA VAL A 189 -2.23 -1.98 -1.44
C VAL A 189 -1.95 -1.91 0.06
N SER A 190 -2.42 -2.88 0.84
CA SER A 190 -2.25 -2.90 2.31
C SER A 190 -0.79 -3.00 2.71
N LEU A 191 -0.07 -4.02 2.20
CA LEU A 191 1.34 -4.24 2.55
C LEU A 191 2.23 -3.06 2.14
N ILE A 192 1.96 -2.45 0.98
CA ILE A 192 2.69 -1.27 0.53
C ILE A 192 2.39 -0.07 1.45
N SER A 193 1.12 0.15 1.82
CA SER A 193 0.73 1.25 2.71
C SER A 193 1.37 1.11 4.10
N GLU A 194 1.35 -0.10 4.65
CA GLU A 194 1.98 -0.42 5.94
C GLU A 194 3.51 -0.23 5.89
N ALA A 195 4.18 -0.71 4.84
CA ALA A 195 5.60 -0.48 4.65
C ALA A 195 5.92 1.02 4.53
N CYS A 196 5.13 1.78 3.77
CA CYS A 196 5.32 3.23 3.61
C CYS A 196 5.11 4.02 4.90
N SER A 197 4.36 3.50 5.88
CA SER A 197 4.19 4.15 7.18
C SER A 197 5.41 4.02 8.11
N THR A 198 6.37 3.18 7.74
CA THR A 198 7.64 3.04 8.48
C THR A 198 8.65 4.15 8.16
N GLY A 199 8.52 4.84 7.01
CA GLY A 199 9.49 5.81 6.50
C GLY A 199 10.77 5.18 5.94
N LYS A 200 10.85 3.85 5.87
CA LYS A 200 11.98 3.11 5.32
C LYS A 200 11.83 2.95 3.80
N PRO A 201 12.94 2.75 3.04
CA PRO A 201 12.88 2.47 1.62
C PRO A 201 11.88 1.38 1.26
N VAL A 202 10.96 1.68 0.33
CA VAL A 202 9.98 0.72 -0.19
C VAL A 202 10.15 0.62 -1.71
N TYR A 203 10.47 -0.58 -2.16
CA TYR A 203 10.59 -0.92 -3.57
C TYR A 203 9.41 -1.77 -4.00
N VAL A 204 8.79 -1.44 -5.11
CA VAL A 204 7.60 -2.13 -5.62
C VAL A 204 7.99 -3.00 -6.81
N MET A 205 7.68 -4.30 -6.73
CA MET A 205 7.94 -5.25 -7.81
C MET A 205 6.75 -5.36 -8.76
N GLY A 206 6.96 -5.03 -10.02
CA GLY A 206 6.01 -5.20 -11.10
C GLY A 206 4.87 -4.17 -11.15
N PRO A 207 5.06 -2.88 -10.82
CA PRO A 207 3.99 -1.87 -10.87
C PRO A 207 3.46 -1.64 -12.29
N GLU A 208 4.27 -1.90 -13.33
CA GLU A 208 3.89 -1.81 -14.75
C GLU A 208 2.88 -2.88 -15.18
N ARG A 209 2.72 -3.94 -14.38
CA ARG A 209 1.73 -5.01 -14.59
C ARG A 209 0.36 -4.66 -14.07
N CYS A 210 0.27 -3.58 -13.28
CA CYS A 210 -0.97 -3.11 -12.71
C CYS A 210 -1.71 -2.18 -13.67
N LYS A 211 -3.04 -2.27 -13.65
CA LYS A 211 -3.93 -1.51 -14.52
C LYS A 211 -4.98 -0.79 -13.69
N TRP A 212 -5.57 0.23 -14.32
CA TRP A 212 -6.70 0.96 -13.76
C TRP A 212 -6.34 1.55 -12.39
N LYS A 213 -7.20 1.44 -11.40
CA LYS A 213 -7.03 2.02 -10.06
C LYS A 213 -5.70 1.65 -9.36
N LEU A 214 -5.15 0.46 -9.60
CA LEU A 214 -3.85 0.10 -9.05
C LEU A 214 -2.70 0.83 -9.75
N SER A 215 -2.82 1.10 -11.04
CA SER A 215 -1.86 1.96 -11.74
C SER A 215 -1.86 3.38 -11.15
N ASP A 216 -3.04 3.95 -10.87
CA ASP A 216 -3.18 5.28 -10.26
C ASP A 216 -2.62 5.29 -8.83
N PHE A 217 -2.85 4.23 -8.06
CA PHE A 217 -2.24 4.05 -6.74
C PHE A 217 -0.72 4.12 -6.79
N HIS A 218 -0.08 3.32 -7.64
CA HIS A 218 1.38 3.32 -7.77
C HIS A 218 1.93 4.63 -8.30
N LYS A 219 1.21 5.29 -9.22
CA LYS A 219 1.57 6.63 -9.70
C LYS A 219 1.55 7.63 -8.56
N SER A 220 0.49 7.67 -7.77
CA SER A 220 0.36 8.60 -6.64
C SER A 220 1.44 8.41 -5.57
N LEU A 221 1.79 7.16 -5.24
CA LEU A 221 2.88 6.86 -4.29
C LEU A 221 4.24 7.30 -4.83
N ARG A 222 4.49 7.10 -6.12
CA ARG A 222 5.73 7.50 -6.79
C ARG A 222 5.87 9.03 -6.85
N GLU A 223 4.80 9.74 -7.20
CA GLU A 223 4.75 11.21 -7.21
C GLU A 223 4.97 11.80 -5.80
N ARG A 224 4.50 11.11 -4.77
CA ARG A 224 4.77 11.47 -3.37
C ARG A 224 6.21 11.14 -2.94
N GLY A 225 6.94 10.35 -3.72
CA GLY A 225 8.32 9.96 -3.43
C GLY A 225 8.48 8.90 -2.32
N VAL A 226 7.41 8.17 -1.98
CA VAL A 226 7.41 7.17 -0.90
C VAL A 226 7.71 5.76 -1.37
N VAL A 227 7.72 5.53 -2.69
CA VAL A 227 8.11 4.25 -3.29
C VAL A 227 8.99 4.43 -4.50
N ARG A 228 9.80 3.42 -4.81
CA ARG A 228 10.54 3.30 -6.07
C ARG A 228 10.24 1.94 -6.71
N PRO A 229 10.32 1.80 -8.05
CA PRO A 229 10.25 0.49 -8.68
C PRO A 229 11.44 -0.36 -8.26
N PHE A 230 11.22 -1.68 -8.08
CA PHE A 230 12.29 -2.63 -7.85
C PHE A 230 12.86 -3.12 -9.18
N THR A 231 14.15 -2.89 -9.40
CA THR A 231 14.84 -3.15 -10.68
C THR A 231 15.91 -4.24 -10.57
N GLY A 232 16.32 -4.61 -9.34
CA GLY A 232 17.40 -5.54 -9.08
C GLY A 232 18.80 -4.93 -9.23
N SER A 233 18.88 -3.60 -9.25
CA SER A 233 20.13 -2.85 -9.28
C SER A 233 20.32 -1.97 -8.04
N GLU A 234 19.44 -2.09 -7.06
CA GLU A 234 19.48 -1.31 -5.84
C GLU A 234 20.64 -1.75 -4.94
N ASP A 235 21.34 -0.80 -4.35
CA ASP A 235 22.19 -1.04 -3.20
C ASP A 235 21.35 -0.86 -1.92
N ILE A 236 21.05 -1.95 -1.24
CA ILE A 236 20.21 -1.92 -0.03
C ILE A 236 20.94 -1.26 1.15
N ALA A 237 22.27 -1.18 1.10
CA ALA A 237 23.06 -0.44 2.08
C ALA A 237 22.89 1.09 1.92
N GLU A 238 22.56 1.57 0.72
CA GLU A 238 22.22 2.97 0.47
C GLU A 238 20.78 3.25 0.89
N SER A 239 20.61 3.85 2.06
CA SER A 239 19.28 4.24 2.57
C SER A 239 18.82 5.55 1.97
N TRP A 240 17.51 5.65 1.70
CA TRP A 240 16.80 6.89 1.45
C TRP A 240 15.59 6.96 2.37
N SER A 241 15.11 8.16 2.64
CA SER A 241 14.02 8.38 3.59
C SER A 241 12.99 9.36 3.04
N TYR A 242 11.80 9.30 3.58
CA TYR A 242 10.68 10.18 3.26
C TYR A 242 9.81 10.33 4.52
N PRO A 243 8.96 11.36 4.61
CA PRO A 243 7.97 11.45 5.68
C PRO A 243 7.05 10.23 5.65
N PRO A 244 6.95 9.43 6.74
CA PRO A 244 6.08 8.26 6.78
C PRO A 244 4.65 8.60 6.37
N LEU A 245 3.99 7.69 5.63
CA LEU A 245 2.56 7.84 5.37
C LEU A 245 1.78 7.73 6.67
N ASN A 246 0.89 8.70 6.90
CA ASN A 246 0.10 8.80 8.13
C ASN A 246 -1.40 8.90 7.83
N ASP A 247 -1.84 8.22 6.78
CA ASP A 247 -3.20 8.29 6.25
C ASP A 247 -4.28 8.04 7.32
N THR A 248 -4.04 7.11 8.24
CA THR A 248 -5.03 6.79 9.30
C THR A 248 -5.20 7.95 10.27
N ALA A 249 -4.11 8.56 10.74
CA ALA A 249 -4.21 9.69 11.68
C ALA A 249 -4.72 10.96 10.99
N GLU A 250 -4.30 11.20 9.73
CA GLU A 250 -4.82 12.30 8.92
C GLU A 250 -6.32 12.15 8.67
N ALA A 251 -6.79 10.96 8.30
CA ALA A 251 -8.21 10.67 8.14
C ALA A 251 -8.97 10.83 9.46
N ALA A 252 -8.43 10.34 10.58
CA ALA A 252 -9.05 10.50 11.89
C ALA A 252 -9.16 11.97 12.33
N SER A 253 -8.18 12.81 11.98
CA SER A 253 -8.26 14.26 12.23
C SER A 253 -9.39 14.90 11.42
N GLN A 254 -9.46 14.61 10.14
CA GLN A 254 -10.52 15.13 9.27
C GLN A 254 -11.91 14.64 9.69
N VAL A 255 -12.04 13.39 10.18
CA VAL A 255 -13.30 12.89 10.77
C VAL A 255 -13.70 13.73 11.98
N ARG A 256 -12.76 13.98 12.91
CA ARG A 256 -13.06 14.81 14.10
C ARG A 256 -13.49 16.22 13.72
N GLU A 257 -12.83 16.84 12.74
CA GLU A 257 -13.21 18.17 12.24
C GLU A 257 -14.62 18.15 11.64
N ALA A 258 -14.92 17.19 10.76
CA ALA A 258 -16.24 17.06 10.14
C ALA A 258 -17.36 16.79 11.15
N LEU A 259 -17.09 16.04 12.24
CA LEU A 259 -18.04 15.81 13.32
C LEU A 259 -18.25 17.07 14.17
N ALA A 260 -17.17 17.80 14.48
CA ALA A 260 -17.23 19.04 15.23
C ALA A 260 -18.04 20.13 14.50
N GLU A 261 -17.87 20.27 13.18
CA GLU A 261 -18.65 21.17 12.33
C GLU A 261 -20.17 20.87 12.37
N ARG A 262 -20.53 19.60 12.63
CA ARG A 262 -21.93 19.17 12.80
C ARG A 262 -22.44 19.27 14.24
N GLY A 263 -21.63 19.77 15.16
CA GLY A 263 -21.96 19.86 16.59
C GLY A 263 -21.94 18.51 17.32
N TRP A 264 -21.32 17.49 16.73
CA TRP A 264 -21.13 16.19 17.36
C TRP A 264 -19.80 16.22 18.16
N ARG A 265 -19.88 15.82 19.42
CA ARG A 265 -18.73 15.78 20.35
C ARG A 265 -18.30 14.34 20.59
#